data_f2d8549e5e43e991093bb675b40aefae
#
_entry.id   f2d8549e5e43e991093bb675b40aefae
#
_cell.length_a   1.000
_cell.length_b   1.000
_cell.length_c   1.000
_cell.angle_alpha   90.00
_cell.angle_beta   90.00
_cell.angle_gamma   90.00
#
_symmetry.space_group_name_H-M   'P 1'
#
loop_
_entity.id
_entity.type
_entity.pdbx_description
1 polymer ?
#
loop_
_entity_poly.entity_id
_entity_poly.type
_entity_poly.pdbx_seq_one_letter_code
_entity_poly.pdbx_strand_id
1 'polypeptide(L)'
;MSTLYLDDEMMGYKDIFLQAIQDIEDLGYRFKPILLIHSYMGRSKKILGVTYWYHDDTCLIEFSVDNHNIHVYDYGIHSITGIQLSISTIYHELAHATVECHFKGHGKEFKKLRNKILETYKIDIGGAVSDYN
;
A
#
# COMPACT_ATOMS: atom_id res chain seq x y z
N MET A 1 -15.80 -1.05 -8.12
CA MET A 1 -14.89 -1.55 -7.08
C MET A 1 -13.92 -2.57 -7.67
N SER A 2 -12.69 -2.56 -7.20
CA SER A 2 -11.68 -3.49 -7.70
C SER A 2 -11.85 -4.88 -7.12
N THR A 3 -11.44 -5.90 -7.90
CA THR A 3 -11.31 -7.26 -7.39
C THR A 3 -9.92 -7.40 -6.77
N LEU A 4 -9.88 -7.87 -5.54
CA LEU A 4 -8.65 -7.99 -4.76
C LEU A 4 -8.21 -9.45 -4.69
N TYR A 5 -6.96 -9.71 -5.08
CA TYR A 5 -6.35 -11.03 -4.98
C TYR A 5 -5.13 -10.93 -4.07
N LEU A 6 -5.10 -11.76 -3.04
CA LEU A 6 -4.02 -11.79 -2.05
C LEU A 6 -3.33 -13.14 -2.09
N ASP A 7 -1.99 -13.16 -1.94
CA ASP A 7 -1.30 -14.42 -1.71
C ASP A 7 -1.54 -14.91 -0.28
N ASP A 8 -1.05 -16.10 0.05
CA ASP A 8 -1.33 -16.73 1.35
C ASP A 8 -0.84 -15.88 2.52
N GLU A 9 0.34 -15.25 2.38
CA GLU A 9 0.92 -14.42 3.44
C GLU A 9 0.10 -13.16 3.69
N MET A 10 -0.58 -12.66 2.68
CA MET A 10 -1.36 -11.42 2.78
C MET A 10 -2.82 -11.64 3.18
N MET A 11 -3.29 -12.90 3.16
CA MET A 11 -4.71 -13.19 3.44
C MET A 11 -5.17 -12.71 4.81
N GLY A 12 -4.30 -12.77 5.81
CA GLY A 12 -4.63 -12.29 7.15
C GLY A 12 -4.85 -10.77 7.24
N TYR A 13 -4.42 -10.04 6.23
CA TYR A 13 -4.59 -8.58 6.18
C TYR A 13 -5.76 -8.15 5.29
N LYS A 14 -6.55 -9.08 4.81
CA LYS A 14 -7.61 -8.79 3.84
C LYS A 14 -8.55 -7.67 4.28
N ASP A 15 -9.00 -7.71 5.52
CA ASP A 15 -9.95 -6.70 6.02
C ASP A 15 -9.31 -5.32 6.06
N ILE A 16 -8.03 -5.25 6.39
CA ILE A 16 -7.28 -3.99 6.43
C ILE A 16 -7.12 -3.43 5.01
N PHE A 17 -6.79 -4.29 4.03
CA PHE A 17 -6.71 -3.84 2.63
C PHE A 17 -8.04 -3.35 2.11
N LEU A 18 -9.13 -4.07 2.40
CA LEU A 18 -10.45 -3.65 1.96
C LEU A 18 -10.86 -2.31 2.58
N GLN A 19 -10.56 -2.11 3.86
CA GLN A 19 -10.85 -0.85 4.52
C GLN A 19 -10.01 0.30 3.92
N ALA A 20 -8.72 0.07 3.69
CA ALA A 20 -7.85 1.09 3.13
C ALA A 20 -8.28 1.47 1.70
N ILE A 21 -8.66 0.48 0.90
CA ILE A 21 -9.18 0.73 -0.46
C ILE A 21 -10.44 1.58 -0.39
N GLN A 22 -11.37 1.24 0.49
CA GLN A 22 -12.60 1.99 0.65
C GLN A 22 -12.32 3.42 1.12
N ASP A 23 -11.41 3.60 2.06
CA ASP A 23 -11.03 4.92 2.57
C ASP A 23 -10.49 5.81 1.47
N ILE A 24 -9.63 5.27 0.62
CA ILE A 24 -9.02 6.02 -0.50
C ILE A 24 -10.08 6.32 -1.57
N GLU A 25 -10.97 5.37 -1.86
CA GLU A 25 -12.07 5.61 -2.79
C GLU A 25 -13.02 6.69 -2.27
N ASP A 26 -13.28 6.72 -0.98
CA ASP A 26 -14.13 7.75 -0.36
C ASP A 26 -13.53 9.15 -0.49
N LEU A 27 -12.21 9.25 -0.66
CA LEU A 27 -11.54 10.52 -0.92
C LEU A 27 -11.61 10.96 -2.40
N GLY A 28 -12.25 10.16 -3.25
CA GLY A 28 -12.44 10.48 -4.66
C GLY A 28 -11.41 9.88 -5.60
N TYR A 29 -10.64 8.91 -5.14
CA TYR A 29 -9.61 8.25 -5.95
C TYR A 29 -10.09 6.89 -6.44
N ARG A 30 -9.49 6.40 -7.53
CA ARG A 30 -9.92 5.18 -8.20
C ARG A 30 -8.76 4.21 -8.34
N PHE A 31 -9.08 2.93 -8.30
CA PHE A 31 -8.13 1.85 -8.55
C PHE A 31 -8.45 1.16 -9.87
N LYS A 32 -7.46 0.45 -10.40
CA LYS A 32 -7.68 -0.46 -11.53
C LYS A 32 -8.63 -1.59 -11.13
N PRO A 33 -9.31 -2.22 -12.10
CA PRO A 33 -10.26 -3.30 -11.80
C PRO A 33 -9.67 -4.48 -11.04
N ILE A 34 -8.38 -4.77 -11.22
CA ILE A 34 -7.73 -5.92 -10.60
C ILE A 34 -6.53 -5.45 -9.78
N LEU A 35 -6.53 -5.75 -8.48
CA LEU A 35 -5.41 -5.50 -7.59
C LEU A 35 -4.85 -6.83 -7.11
N LEU A 36 -3.57 -7.07 -7.39
CA LEU A 36 -2.81 -8.22 -6.91
C LEU A 36 -1.91 -7.74 -5.79
N ILE A 37 -2.01 -8.36 -4.62
CA ILE A 37 -1.19 -7.97 -3.46
C ILE A 37 -0.42 -9.20 -3.00
N HIS A 38 0.90 -9.14 -3.13
CA HIS A 38 1.79 -10.25 -2.86
C HIS A 38 2.85 -9.89 -1.84
N SER A 39 3.30 -10.88 -1.08
CA SER A 39 4.50 -10.79 -0.27
C SER A 39 5.73 -11.06 -1.13
N TYR A 40 6.87 -10.50 -0.75
CA TYR A 40 8.13 -10.72 -1.44
C TYR A 40 9.27 -10.73 -0.45
N MET A 41 10.20 -11.68 -0.60
CA MET A 41 11.40 -11.77 0.21
C MET A 41 12.63 -11.35 -0.59
N GLY A 42 13.66 -10.90 0.09
CA GLY A 42 14.94 -10.60 -0.56
C GLY A 42 15.11 -9.20 -1.06
N ARG A 43 14.18 -8.29 -0.79
CA ARG A 43 14.36 -6.89 -1.14
C ARG A 43 15.33 -6.19 -0.20
N SER A 44 15.88 -5.05 -0.68
CA SER A 44 16.67 -4.18 0.17
C SER A 44 15.88 -3.76 1.41
N LYS A 45 16.58 -3.63 2.54
CA LYS A 45 15.96 -3.18 3.80
C LYS A 45 15.35 -1.78 3.71
N LYS A 46 15.67 -1.02 2.68
CA LYS A 46 15.12 0.31 2.46
C LYS A 46 13.81 0.30 1.69
N ILE A 47 13.43 -0.84 1.12
CA ILE A 47 12.23 -0.96 0.30
C ILE A 47 11.22 -1.81 1.04
N LEU A 48 10.14 -1.19 1.52
CA LEU A 48 9.07 -1.87 2.25
C LEU A 48 7.98 -2.37 1.32
N GLY A 49 7.80 -1.72 0.17
CA GLY A 49 6.81 -2.12 -0.81
C GLY A 49 7.08 -1.52 -2.16
N VAL A 50 6.53 -2.11 -3.20
CA VAL A 50 6.63 -1.60 -4.58
C VAL A 50 5.30 -1.81 -5.29
N THR A 51 4.89 -0.81 -6.06
CA THR A 51 3.67 -0.88 -6.87
C THR A 51 4.05 -0.94 -8.35
N TYR A 52 3.53 -1.94 -9.05
CA TYR A 52 3.74 -2.14 -10.48
C TYR A 52 2.45 -1.94 -11.25
N TRP A 53 2.51 -1.16 -12.32
CA TRP A 53 1.38 -0.97 -13.22
C TRP A 53 1.60 -1.76 -14.49
N TYR A 54 0.61 -2.54 -14.87
CA TYR A 54 0.62 -3.27 -16.13
C TYR A 54 -0.23 -2.53 -17.17
N HIS A 55 -0.07 -2.88 -18.43
CA HIS A 55 -0.81 -2.25 -19.52
C HIS A 55 -2.30 -2.63 -19.52
N ASP A 56 -2.63 -3.77 -18.93
CA ASP A 56 -4.01 -4.24 -18.81
C ASP A 56 -4.71 -3.62 -17.59
N ASP A 57 -5.76 -4.27 -17.11
CA ASP A 57 -6.57 -3.80 -15.99
C ASP A 57 -5.96 -4.16 -14.63
N THR A 58 -4.70 -4.55 -14.58
CA THR A 58 -4.06 -5.09 -13.38
C THR A 58 -3.03 -4.13 -12.79
N CYS A 59 -3.01 -4.05 -11.46
CA CYS A 59 -1.96 -3.40 -10.69
C CYS A 59 -1.47 -4.40 -9.64
N LEU A 60 -0.15 -4.56 -9.54
CA LEU A 60 0.48 -5.44 -8.56
C LEU A 60 1.16 -4.61 -7.48
N ILE A 61 0.90 -4.95 -6.22
CA ILE A 61 1.62 -4.38 -5.08
C ILE A 61 2.34 -5.52 -4.37
N GLU A 62 3.65 -5.34 -4.17
CA GLU A 62 4.46 -6.28 -3.41
C GLU A 62 4.92 -5.66 -2.11
N PHE A 63 4.78 -6.39 -1.01
CA PHE A 63 5.27 -5.96 0.29
C PHE A 63 6.46 -6.83 0.71
N SER A 64 7.51 -6.20 1.22
CA SER A 64 8.69 -6.91 1.66
C SER A 64 8.48 -7.46 3.06
N VAL A 65 8.35 -8.78 3.18
CA VAL A 65 8.10 -9.43 4.48
C VAL A 65 9.30 -9.30 5.41
N ASP A 66 10.51 -9.41 4.87
CA ASP A 66 11.73 -9.32 5.67
C ASP A 66 11.88 -7.94 6.33
N ASN A 67 11.60 -6.89 5.57
CA ASN A 67 11.74 -5.54 6.07
C ASN A 67 10.67 -5.21 7.10
N HIS A 68 9.46 -5.66 6.90
CA HIS A 68 8.37 -5.40 7.83
C HIS A 68 8.55 -6.10 9.17
N ASN A 69 9.29 -7.17 9.22
CA ASN A 69 9.62 -7.84 10.48
C ASN A 69 10.63 -7.08 11.34
N ILE A 70 11.34 -6.14 10.74
CA ILE A 70 12.41 -5.40 11.41
C ILE A 70 11.96 -4.02 11.90
N HIS A 71 11.02 -3.41 11.19
CA HIS A 71 10.62 -2.02 11.44
C HIS A 71 9.44 -1.93 12.39
N VAL A 72 9.48 -0.91 13.24
CA VAL A 72 8.38 -0.58 14.16
C VAL A 72 7.85 0.80 13.74
N TYR A 73 6.55 0.90 13.63
CA TYR A 73 5.89 2.11 13.15
C TYR A 73 4.86 2.61 14.15
N ASP A 74 4.66 3.92 14.15
CA ASP A 74 3.74 4.58 15.07
C ASP A 74 2.27 4.25 14.82
N TYR A 75 1.94 3.86 13.60
CA TYR A 75 0.55 3.68 13.17
C TYR A 75 0.05 2.26 13.31
N GLY A 76 0.71 1.49 14.12
CA GLY A 76 0.30 0.14 14.38
C GLY A 76 0.96 -0.88 13.45
N ILE A 77 1.22 -2.01 14.03
CA ILE A 77 1.82 -3.14 13.34
C ILE A 77 0.92 -4.34 13.56
N HIS A 78 0.65 -5.05 12.48
CA HIS A 78 -0.17 -6.25 12.54
C HIS A 78 0.70 -7.47 12.29
N SER A 79 0.61 -8.44 13.18
CA SER A 79 1.28 -9.72 13.05
C SER A 79 0.20 -10.79 12.97
N ILE A 80 -0.09 -11.25 11.76
CA ILE A 80 -1.20 -12.19 11.54
C ILE A 80 -0.69 -13.56 11.13
N THR A 81 0.20 -13.63 10.16
CA THR A 81 0.72 -14.90 9.68
C THR A 81 2.24 -14.98 9.82
N GLY A 82 2.76 -14.42 10.90
CA GLY A 82 4.22 -14.30 11.08
C GLY A 82 4.81 -13.11 10.36
N ILE A 83 4.00 -12.33 9.66
CA ILE A 83 4.40 -11.11 8.95
C ILE A 83 3.89 -9.92 9.72
N GLN A 84 4.74 -8.92 9.90
CA GLN A 84 4.34 -7.65 10.49
C GLN A 84 4.31 -6.60 9.38
N LEU A 85 3.17 -5.94 9.23
CA LEU A 85 2.96 -4.98 8.17
C LEU A 85 2.32 -3.71 8.75
N SER A 86 2.96 -2.57 8.52
CA SER A 86 2.48 -1.29 9.05
C SER A 86 1.29 -0.78 8.25
N ILE A 87 0.32 -0.20 8.96
CA ILE A 87 -0.84 0.42 8.32
C ILE A 87 -0.40 1.56 7.39
N SER A 88 0.56 2.37 7.81
CA SER A 88 1.05 3.47 6.97
C SER A 88 1.62 2.97 5.64
N THR A 89 2.33 1.84 5.65
CA THR A 89 2.87 1.26 4.42
C THR A 89 1.76 0.74 3.51
N ILE A 90 0.72 0.14 4.08
CA ILE A 90 -0.43 -0.32 3.30
C ILE A 90 -1.07 0.86 2.55
N TYR A 91 -1.37 1.95 3.26
CA TYR A 91 -1.97 3.13 2.64
C TYR A 91 -1.03 3.80 1.65
N HIS A 92 0.28 3.81 1.94
CA HIS A 92 1.29 4.38 1.05
C HIS A 92 1.30 3.68 -0.31
N GLU A 93 1.39 2.35 -0.30
CA GLU A 93 1.41 1.58 -1.56
C GLU A 93 0.07 1.63 -2.29
N LEU A 94 -1.03 1.59 -1.56
CA LEU A 94 -2.34 1.75 -2.18
C LEU A 94 -2.50 3.13 -2.82
N ALA A 95 -1.93 4.17 -2.22
CA ALA A 95 -1.94 5.51 -2.82
C ALA A 95 -1.24 5.52 -4.18
N HIS A 96 -0.09 4.84 -4.30
CA HIS A 96 0.60 4.68 -5.58
C HIS A 96 -0.24 3.90 -6.60
N ALA A 97 -1.11 3.02 -6.13
CA ALA A 97 -1.92 2.17 -7.00
C ALA A 97 -3.16 2.87 -7.55
N THR A 98 -3.45 4.08 -7.12
CA THR A 98 -4.59 4.82 -7.67
C THR A 98 -4.32 5.27 -9.09
N VAL A 99 -5.38 5.36 -9.88
CA VAL A 99 -5.31 5.84 -11.27
C VAL A 99 -4.73 7.25 -11.32
N GLU A 100 -5.11 8.10 -10.37
CA GLU A 100 -4.67 9.50 -10.30
C GLU A 100 -3.18 9.65 -10.03
N CYS A 101 -2.58 8.71 -9.27
CA CYS A 101 -1.16 8.77 -8.92
C CYS A 101 -0.26 7.91 -9.82
N HIS A 102 -0.86 7.26 -10.78
CA HIS A 102 -0.17 6.34 -11.68
C HIS A 102 1.03 7.00 -12.38
N PHE A 103 2.18 6.32 -12.35
CA PHE A 103 3.44 6.73 -12.99
C PHE A 103 4.03 8.06 -12.50
N LYS A 104 3.57 8.57 -11.38
CA LYS A 104 3.99 9.90 -10.91
C LYS A 104 4.85 9.87 -9.66
N GLY A 105 5.19 8.68 -9.15
CA GLY A 105 5.99 8.54 -7.95
C GLY A 105 5.39 9.32 -6.78
N HIS A 106 6.24 10.07 -6.06
CA HIS A 106 5.80 10.96 -4.99
C HIS A 106 5.54 12.38 -5.48
N GLY A 107 4.97 12.51 -6.67
CA GLY A 107 4.69 13.79 -7.27
C GLY A 107 3.47 14.49 -6.66
N LYS A 108 2.96 15.48 -7.42
CA LYS A 108 1.90 16.36 -6.94
C LYS A 108 0.64 15.61 -6.50
N GLU A 109 0.17 14.65 -7.30
CA GLU A 109 -1.04 13.92 -7.01
C GLU A 109 -0.89 13.02 -5.78
N PHE A 110 0.27 12.36 -5.64
CA PHE A 110 0.55 11.56 -4.46
C PHE A 110 0.56 12.41 -3.19
N LYS A 111 1.22 13.56 -3.22
CA LYS A 111 1.29 14.47 -2.07
C LYS A 111 -0.09 14.99 -1.68
N LYS A 112 -0.92 15.25 -2.67
CA LYS A 112 -2.31 15.68 -2.44
C LYS A 112 -3.12 14.60 -1.74
N LEU A 113 -3.02 13.36 -2.21
CA LEU A 113 -3.70 12.23 -1.58
C LEU A 113 -3.13 11.97 -0.18
N ARG A 114 -1.81 12.04 -0.02
CA ARG A 114 -1.17 11.89 1.29
C ARG A 114 -1.74 12.86 2.30
N ASN A 115 -1.92 14.12 1.92
CA ASN A 115 -2.47 15.14 2.81
C ASN A 115 -3.93 14.85 3.16
N LYS A 116 -4.72 14.37 2.22
CA LYS A 116 -6.11 13.99 2.47
C LYS A 116 -6.22 12.82 3.43
N ILE A 117 -5.37 11.82 3.26
CA ILE A 117 -5.32 10.66 4.17
C ILE A 117 -4.95 11.11 5.58
N LEU A 118 -3.94 11.97 5.70
CA LEU A 118 -3.52 12.47 7.00
C LEU A 118 -4.63 13.28 7.69
N GLU A 119 -5.27 14.18 6.96
CA GLU A 119 -6.33 15.02 7.52
C GLU A 119 -7.55 14.22 7.94
N THR A 120 -7.96 13.25 7.11
CA THR A 120 -9.21 12.52 7.30
C THR A 120 -9.05 11.35 8.25
N TYR A 121 -7.98 10.57 8.10
CA TYR A 121 -7.81 9.31 8.83
C TYR A 121 -6.70 9.36 9.87
N LYS A 122 -5.93 10.45 9.93
CA LYS A 122 -4.81 10.63 10.86
C LYS A 122 -3.70 9.59 10.64
N ILE A 123 -3.49 9.19 9.39
CA ILE A 123 -2.44 8.26 8.99
C ILE A 123 -1.41 9.02 8.15
N ASP A 124 -0.17 9.08 8.64
CA ASP A 124 0.93 9.72 7.93
C ASP A 124 1.69 8.68 7.10
N ILE A 125 1.54 8.74 5.79
CA ILE A 125 2.21 7.82 4.88
C ILE A 125 3.49 8.41 4.29
N GLY A 126 3.72 9.71 4.49
CA GLY A 126 4.87 10.38 3.88
C GLY A 126 6.21 10.06 4.52
N GLY A 127 6.18 9.60 5.79
CA GLY A 127 7.40 9.24 6.52
C GLY A 127 7.82 7.79 6.35
N ALA A 128 7.06 6.98 5.66
CA ALA A 128 7.38 5.57 5.49
C ALA A 128 8.59 5.39 4.57
N VAL A 129 9.50 4.52 4.97
CA VAL A 129 10.57 4.04 4.09
C VAL A 129 9.96 2.94 3.25
N SER A 130 9.62 3.21 2.02
CA SER A 130 8.76 2.31 1.29
C SER A 130 9.35 1.86 -0.04
N ASP A 131 9.29 2.69 -1.05
CA ASP A 131 9.53 2.28 -2.41
C ASP A 131 10.64 3.08 -3.08
N TYR A 132 10.78 2.91 -4.38
CA TYR A 132 11.83 3.57 -5.16
C TYR A 132 11.60 5.05 -5.37
N ASN A 133 10.43 5.49 -5.21
CA ASN A 133 10.13 6.87 -5.52
C ASN A 133 10.62 7.81 -4.45
#